data_b4bdcfe215c3a853cd533a3b4c083d4b
#
_entry.id   b4bdcfe215c3a853cd533a3b4c083d4b
#
_cell.length_a   1.000
_cell.length_b   1.000
_cell.length_c   1.000
_cell.angle_alpha   90.00
_cell.angle_beta   90.00
_cell.angle_gamma   90.00
#
_symmetry.space_group_name_H-M   'P 1'
#
loop_
_entity.id
_entity.type
_entity.pdbx_description
1 polymer ?
#
loop_
_entity_poly.entity_id
_entity_poly.type
_entity_poly.pdbx_seq_one_letter_code
_entity_poly.pdbx_strand_id
1 'polypeptide(L)'
;MKIIKEELQFEESLKQRLEFICEFAKVTPTFINGSIRKVERTNLSYIEPHRVVIKDITFLVFNYSNDVYISNLAKKIKLSELEEYLKTI
;
A
#
# COMPACT_ATOMS: atom_id res chain seq x y z
N MET A 1 -7.24 8.65 26.37
CA MET A 1 -7.62 7.51 25.52
C MET A 1 -6.37 6.88 24.94
N LYS A 2 -6.23 5.57 25.11
CA LYS A 2 -5.06 4.86 24.62
C LYS A 2 -5.39 4.14 23.32
N ILE A 3 -4.51 4.22 22.33
CA ILE A 3 -4.66 3.52 21.06
C ILE A 3 -3.64 2.39 20.99
N ILE A 4 -4.12 1.18 20.78
CA ILE A 4 -3.29 -0.01 20.63
C ILE A 4 -3.02 -0.19 19.13
N LYS A 5 -1.75 -0.24 18.76
CA LYS A 5 -1.32 -0.43 17.38
C LYS A 5 -0.73 -1.82 17.20
N GLU A 6 -1.24 -2.55 16.22
CA GLU A 6 -0.70 -3.85 15.82
C GLU A 6 -0.23 -3.74 14.37
N GLU A 7 1.06 -3.95 14.13
CA GLU A 7 1.61 -3.86 12.79
C GLU A 7 1.20 -5.05 11.94
N LEU A 8 0.77 -4.78 10.72
CA LEU A 8 0.43 -5.79 9.73
C LEU A 8 1.65 -6.05 8.85
N GLN A 9 1.83 -7.32 8.46
CA GLN A 9 2.92 -7.69 7.56
C GLN A 9 2.44 -7.65 6.11
N PHE A 10 3.25 -7.05 5.23
CA PHE A 10 3.03 -7.13 3.80
C PHE A 10 3.04 -8.60 3.37
N GLU A 11 2.08 -8.99 2.54
CA GLU A 11 2.13 -10.30 1.91
C GLU A 11 3.35 -10.35 0.99
N GLU A 12 4.21 -11.35 1.18
CA GLU A 12 5.49 -11.41 0.48
C GLU A 12 5.33 -11.51 -1.04
N SER A 13 4.36 -12.30 -1.51
CA SER A 13 4.11 -12.42 -2.95
C SER A 13 3.67 -11.10 -3.58
N LEU A 14 2.85 -10.33 -2.87
CA LEU A 14 2.41 -9.02 -3.33
C LEU A 14 3.57 -8.03 -3.38
N LYS A 15 4.40 -8.03 -2.34
CA LYS A 15 5.58 -7.20 -2.27
C LYS A 15 6.54 -7.49 -3.44
N GLN A 16 6.77 -8.78 -3.72
CA GLN A 16 7.61 -9.20 -4.84
C GLN A 16 7.03 -8.75 -6.18
N ARG A 17 5.72 -8.83 -6.35
CA ARG A 17 5.07 -8.33 -7.58
C ARG A 17 5.28 -6.85 -7.77
N LEU A 18 5.14 -6.07 -6.71
CA LEU A 18 5.35 -4.61 -6.76
C LEU A 18 6.81 -4.28 -7.06
N GLU A 19 7.75 -5.01 -6.44
CA GLU A 19 9.18 -4.84 -6.73
C GLU A 19 9.48 -5.14 -8.21
N PHE A 20 8.90 -6.20 -8.74
CA PHE A 20 9.08 -6.60 -10.14
C PHE A 20 8.53 -5.55 -11.11
N ILE A 21 7.33 -5.03 -10.84
CA ILE A 21 6.72 -3.96 -11.64
C ILE A 21 7.61 -2.71 -11.63
N CYS A 22 8.11 -2.34 -10.45
CA CYS A 22 8.97 -1.17 -10.30
C CYS A 22 10.32 -1.35 -11.02
N GLU A 23 10.85 -2.56 -11.01
CA GLU A 23 12.09 -2.87 -11.73
C GLU A 23 11.92 -2.64 -13.23
N PHE A 24 10.81 -3.10 -13.82
CA PHE A 24 10.52 -2.84 -15.24
C PHE A 24 10.34 -1.35 -15.54
N ALA A 25 9.77 -0.61 -14.63
CA ALA A 25 9.61 0.84 -14.77
C ALA A 25 10.87 1.62 -14.38
N LYS A 26 11.93 0.94 -13.93
CA LYS A 26 13.22 1.52 -13.52
C LYS A 26 13.06 2.52 -12.37
N VAL A 27 12.23 2.20 -11.41
CA VAL A 27 11.99 2.99 -10.20
C VAL A 27 12.16 2.12 -8.96
N THR A 28 12.45 2.74 -7.82
CA THR A 28 12.64 2.04 -6.55
C THR A 28 11.45 2.30 -5.63
N PRO A 29 10.75 1.25 -5.18
CA PRO A 29 9.65 1.44 -4.24
C PRO A 29 10.15 1.52 -2.80
N THR A 30 9.42 2.26 -1.97
CA THR A 30 9.60 2.26 -0.51
C THR A 30 8.35 1.67 0.12
N PHE A 31 8.49 0.56 0.84
CA PHE A 31 7.37 -0.14 1.47
C PHE A 31 7.18 0.30 2.91
N ILE A 32 5.93 0.56 3.29
CA ILE A 32 5.56 0.94 4.65
C ILE A 32 4.44 0.01 5.09
N ASN A 33 4.68 -0.77 6.14
CA ASN A 33 3.67 -1.69 6.67
C ASN A 33 2.48 -0.93 7.26
N GLY A 34 1.29 -1.45 6.99
CA GLY A 34 0.08 -0.95 7.62
C GLY A 34 -0.09 -1.45 9.05
N SER A 35 -1.18 -1.10 9.69
CA SER A 35 -1.46 -1.49 11.05
C SER A 35 -2.96 -1.59 11.32
N ILE A 36 -3.31 -2.39 12.34
CA ILE A 36 -4.64 -2.36 12.93
C ILE A 36 -4.53 -1.50 14.18
N ARG A 37 -5.43 -0.54 14.32
CA ARG A 37 -5.47 0.33 15.49
C ARG A 37 -6.78 0.11 16.23
N LYS A 38 -6.67 -0.12 17.54
CA LYS A 38 -7.81 -0.29 18.44
C LYS A 38 -7.82 0.81 19.47
N VAL A 39 -9.00 1.37 19.70
CA VAL A 39 -9.20 2.33 20.78
C VAL A 39 -9.50 1.55 22.05
N GLU A 40 -8.66 1.71 23.09
CA GLU A 40 -8.79 1.00 24.35
C GLU A 40 -10.17 1.19 24.98
N ARG A 41 -10.75 0.09 25.49
CA ARG A 41 -12.06 0.07 26.17
C ARG A 41 -13.24 0.39 25.24
N THR A 42 -13.06 0.23 23.95
CA THR A 42 -14.15 0.39 22.97
C THR A 42 -14.14 -0.76 21.99
N ASN A 43 -15.19 -0.87 21.18
CA ASN A 43 -15.23 -1.83 20.08
C ASN A 43 -14.73 -1.19 18.77
N LEU A 44 -14.18 0.02 18.85
CA LEU A 44 -13.71 0.73 17.67
C LEU A 44 -12.34 0.21 17.26
N SER A 45 -12.24 -0.18 16.00
CA SER A 45 -10.98 -0.53 15.38
C SER A 45 -10.97 -0.02 13.93
N TYR A 46 -9.79 0.28 13.43
CA TYR A 46 -9.64 0.68 12.04
C TYR A 46 -8.32 0.16 11.49
N ILE A 47 -8.26 0.03 10.18
CA ILE A 47 -7.09 -0.46 9.48
C ILE A 47 -6.41 0.70 8.78
N GLU A 48 -5.12 0.87 9.07
CA GLU A 48 -4.24 1.72 8.28
C GLU A 48 -3.60 0.81 7.24
N PRO A 49 -3.88 1.01 5.94
CA PRO A 49 -3.40 0.08 4.92
C PRO A 49 -1.89 0.19 4.72
N HIS A 50 -1.32 -0.84 4.11
CA HIS A 50 0.06 -0.77 3.65
C HIS A 50 0.21 0.36 2.64
N ARG A 51 1.39 0.93 2.58
CA ARG A 51 1.71 1.98 1.61
C ARG A 51 2.97 1.61 0.85
N VAL A 52 3.01 2.00 -0.39
CA VAL A 52 4.23 1.95 -1.19
C VAL A 52 4.41 3.31 -1.84
N VAL A 53 5.60 3.89 -1.67
CA VAL A 53 5.93 5.18 -2.27
C VAL A 53 6.78 4.94 -3.51
N ILE A 54 6.29 5.38 -4.65
CA ILE A 54 6.96 5.22 -5.95
C ILE A 54 6.90 6.57 -6.67
N LYS A 55 8.06 7.11 -7.05
CA LYS A 55 8.17 8.43 -7.71
C LYS A 55 7.43 9.52 -6.92
N ASP A 56 7.61 9.53 -5.61
CA ASP A 56 6.99 10.50 -4.68
C ASP A 56 5.45 10.41 -4.60
N ILE A 57 4.86 9.38 -5.20
CA ILE A 57 3.43 9.13 -5.10
C ILE A 57 3.21 8.02 -4.08
N THR A 58 2.30 8.25 -3.14
CA THR A 58 1.92 7.26 -2.14
C THR A 58 0.73 6.45 -2.64
N PHE A 59 0.93 5.14 -2.75
CA PHE A 59 -0.13 4.21 -3.10
C PHE A 59 -0.54 3.43 -1.87
N LEU A 60 -1.85 3.27 -1.67
CA LEU A 60 -2.40 2.40 -0.63
C LEU A 60 -2.53 1.00 -1.21
N VAL A 61 -2.07 0.01 -0.46
CA VAL A 61 -2.01 -1.39 -0.90
C VAL A 61 -2.66 -2.28 0.14
N PHE A 62 -3.60 -3.11 -0.31
CA PHE A 62 -4.26 -4.09 0.55
C PHE A 62 -3.82 -5.50 0.15
N ASN A 63 -3.46 -6.32 1.13
CA ASN A 63 -2.97 -7.68 0.88
C ASN A 63 -3.94 -8.59 0.11
N TYR A 64 -5.22 -8.23 0.13
CA TYR A 64 -6.27 -9.02 -0.52
C TYR A 64 -6.72 -8.43 -1.86
N SER A 65 -6.09 -7.35 -2.32
CA SER A 65 -6.53 -6.62 -3.51
C SER A 65 -5.52 -6.76 -4.65
N ASN A 66 -6.02 -6.79 -5.87
CA ASN A 66 -5.20 -6.69 -7.08
C ASN A 66 -5.10 -5.25 -7.59
N ASP A 67 -5.49 -4.30 -6.75
CA ASP A 67 -5.47 -2.88 -7.08
C ASP A 67 -4.59 -2.12 -6.10
N VAL A 68 -4.03 -1.01 -6.58
CA VAL A 68 -3.39 -0.01 -5.73
C VAL A 68 -4.17 1.29 -5.84
N TYR A 69 -4.16 2.08 -4.77
CA TYR A 69 -4.92 3.31 -4.69
C TYR A 69 -3.98 4.49 -4.51
N ILE A 70 -4.14 5.52 -5.34
CA ILE A 70 -3.37 6.74 -5.17
C ILE A 70 -4.02 7.54 -4.04
N SER A 71 -3.27 7.72 -2.97
CA SER A 71 -3.75 8.31 -1.71
C SER A 71 -4.41 9.68 -1.90
N ASN A 72 -3.80 10.55 -2.68
CA ASN A 72 -4.25 11.93 -2.83
C ASN A 72 -5.43 12.11 -3.77
N LEU A 73 -5.60 11.18 -4.71
CA LEU A 73 -6.56 11.34 -5.81
C LEU A 73 -7.73 10.38 -5.70
N ALA A 74 -7.73 9.51 -4.69
CA ALA A 74 -8.72 8.43 -4.55
C ALA A 74 -8.87 7.61 -5.84
N LYS A 75 -7.80 7.53 -6.64
CA LYS A 75 -7.79 6.82 -7.91
C LYS A 75 -7.31 5.39 -7.71
N LYS A 76 -8.03 4.44 -8.28
CA LYS A 76 -7.69 3.03 -8.26
C LYS A 76 -6.99 2.63 -9.55
N ILE A 77 -5.90 1.87 -9.43
CA ILE A 77 -5.13 1.36 -10.56
C ILE A 77 -4.92 -0.13 -10.34
N LYS A 78 -5.25 -0.93 -11.34
CA LYS A 78 -4.99 -2.37 -11.28
C LYS A 78 -3.49 -2.63 -11.33
N LEU A 79 -3.03 -3.65 -10.62
CA LEU A 79 -1.62 -4.03 -10.64
C LEU A 79 -1.12 -4.31 -12.05
N SER A 80 -1.97 -4.90 -12.90
CA SER A 80 -1.62 -5.17 -14.30
C SER A 80 -1.38 -3.89 -15.12
N GLU A 81 -1.91 -2.75 -14.66
CA GLU A 81 -1.80 -1.46 -15.36
C GLU A 81 -0.77 -0.54 -14.68
N LEU A 82 -0.26 -0.94 -13.53
CA LEU A 82 0.64 -0.08 -12.75
C LEU A 82 1.94 0.24 -13.49
N GLU A 83 2.52 -0.73 -14.19
CA GLU A 83 3.74 -0.51 -14.95
C GLU A 83 3.59 0.59 -16.00
N GLU A 84 2.50 0.53 -16.77
CA GLU A 84 2.20 1.55 -17.77
C GLU A 84 1.97 2.92 -17.13
N TYR A 85 1.24 2.94 -16.01
CA TYR A 85 1.03 4.18 -15.27
C TYR A 85 2.35 4.80 -14.81
N LEU A 86 3.26 4.00 -14.27
CA LEU A 86 4.55 4.49 -13.79
C LEU A 86 5.41 5.05 -14.92
N LYS A 87 5.25 4.57 -16.14
CA LYS A 87 5.98 5.07 -17.31
C LYS A 87 5.43 6.40 -17.82
N THR A 88 4.20 6.76 -17.44
CA THR A 88 3.56 8.01 -17.89
C THR A 88 3.79 9.20 -16.96
N ILE A 89 4.33 8.95 -15.78
CA ILE A 89 4.55 9.99 -14.77
C ILE A 89 6.02 10.34 -14.59
#